data_f1df690cc2a409351dc3dc2846440066
#
_entry.id   f1df690cc2a409351dc3dc2846440066
#
_cell.length_a   1.000
_cell.length_b   1.000
_cell.length_c   1.000
_cell.angle_alpha   90.00
_cell.angle_beta   90.00
_cell.angle_gamma   90.00
#
_symmetry.space_group_name_H-M   'P 1'
#
loop_
_entity.id
_entity.type
_entity.pdbx_description
1 polymer ?
#
loop_
_entity_poly.entity_id
_entity_poly.type
_entity_poly.pdbx_seq_one_letter_code
_entity_poly.pdbx_strand_id
1 'polypeptide(L)'
;MNLNALIDFALVATNHGLGKASRASGRSKATLSRRIAELEEQLGVRLIERSARGLKLTEAGQVLLNRAEGPLAEVAEAMTAAKEGVSIPRGRMRIAAPVLFSQLAMGRIGAAFCAAYPEIELEVVAEDRVVDPVEEQFDACIRVNPRPDSNLVGRCFAKDRLIAVAAPGISKPSTSAVTQVASIVASNFQPTIWSLDGGALKLEPIPRLTFSSFLMIRDAAIAGGGVALIPQSIVWNNLANGELVQWGSASDAEAELWVLHTSRRLAAPKVRAFVDFICARYPDASLVLEG
;
A
#
# COMPACT_ATOMS: atom_id res chain seq x y z
N MET A 1 8.79 -2.57 32.77
CA MET A 1 8.43 -3.64 31.82
C MET A 1 9.73 -4.31 31.36
N ASN A 2 9.83 -5.63 31.48
CA ASN A 2 11.03 -6.39 31.10
C ASN A 2 10.91 -6.84 29.62
N LEU A 3 11.64 -6.18 28.72
CA LEU A 3 11.65 -6.49 27.29
C LEU A 3 11.99 -7.97 27.02
N ASN A 4 12.88 -8.56 27.80
CA ASN A 4 13.22 -9.98 27.68
C ASN A 4 12.03 -10.90 27.97
N ALA A 5 11.14 -10.52 28.90
CA ALA A 5 9.94 -11.30 29.18
C ALA A 5 8.93 -11.24 28.03
N LEU A 6 8.81 -10.10 27.34
CA LEU A 6 8.01 -9.94 26.14
C LEU A 6 8.57 -10.76 24.95
N ILE A 7 9.90 -10.75 24.77
CA ILE A 7 10.58 -11.58 23.76
C ILE A 7 10.33 -13.08 24.03
N ASP A 8 10.47 -13.50 25.30
CA ASP A 8 10.23 -14.90 25.69
C ASP A 8 8.78 -15.32 25.51
N PHE A 9 7.83 -14.43 25.79
CA PHE A 9 6.40 -14.65 25.52
C PHE A 9 6.15 -14.83 24.01
N ALA A 10 6.62 -13.91 23.17
CA ALA A 10 6.48 -14.01 21.72
C ALA A 10 7.07 -15.30 21.17
N LEU A 11 8.28 -15.66 21.63
CA LEU A 11 8.95 -16.90 21.24
C LEU A 11 8.13 -18.15 21.59
N VAL A 12 7.54 -18.21 22.79
CA VAL A 12 6.71 -19.33 23.25
C VAL A 12 5.40 -19.41 22.48
N ALA A 13 4.80 -18.27 22.19
CA ALA A 13 3.57 -18.14 21.43
C ALA A 13 3.75 -18.64 19.98
N THR A 14 4.75 -18.14 19.28
CA THR A 14 5.05 -18.49 17.89
C THR A 14 5.45 -19.97 17.73
N ASN A 15 6.16 -20.53 18.70
CA ASN A 15 6.54 -21.96 18.70
C ASN A 15 5.46 -22.88 19.24
N HIS A 16 4.27 -22.35 19.60
CA HIS A 16 3.15 -23.12 20.15
C HIS A 16 3.53 -24.01 21.33
N GLY A 17 4.49 -23.55 22.17
CA GLY A 17 4.82 -24.26 23.40
C GLY A 17 6.24 -24.06 23.93
N LEU A 18 6.37 -24.21 25.25
CA LEU A 18 7.63 -24.04 25.99
C LEU A 18 8.76 -25.00 25.54
N GLY A 19 8.39 -26.22 25.11
CA GLY A 19 9.39 -27.22 24.70
C GLY A 19 10.05 -26.88 23.36
N LYS A 20 9.28 -26.41 22.39
CA LYS A 20 9.80 -25.98 21.08
C LYS A 20 10.57 -24.66 21.22
N ALA A 21 10.03 -23.69 21.97
CA ALA A 21 10.69 -22.44 22.27
C ALA A 21 12.04 -22.62 23.00
N SER A 22 12.11 -23.54 23.96
CA SER A 22 13.33 -23.89 24.67
C SER A 22 14.43 -24.40 23.72
N ARG A 23 14.06 -25.29 22.79
CA ARG A 23 15.02 -25.81 21.77
C ARG A 23 15.47 -24.72 20.79
N ALA A 24 14.55 -23.85 20.37
CA ALA A 24 14.85 -22.77 19.41
C ALA A 24 15.76 -21.68 20.01
N SER A 25 15.63 -21.39 21.31
CA SER A 25 16.36 -20.30 21.97
C SER A 25 17.54 -20.70 22.83
N GLY A 26 17.72 -21.99 23.13
CA GLY A 26 18.70 -22.47 24.10
C GLY A 26 18.34 -22.14 25.56
N ARG A 27 17.19 -21.52 25.84
CA ARG A 27 16.75 -21.14 27.19
C ARG A 27 15.99 -22.29 27.85
N SER A 28 16.13 -22.46 29.18
CA SER A 28 15.40 -23.52 29.89
C SER A 28 13.89 -23.24 29.92
N LYS A 29 13.06 -24.32 29.90
CA LYS A 29 11.61 -24.20 30.05
C LYS A 29 11.21 -23.46 31.32
N ALA A 30 11.96 -23.67 32.43
CA ALA A 30 11.71 -23.01 33.69
C ALA A 30 11.92 -21.49 33.59
N THR A 31 13.00 -21.04 32.93
CA THR A 31 13.28 -19.62 32.69
C THR A 31 12.18 -18.96 31.87
N LEU A 32 11.78 -19.60 30.74
CA LEU A 32 10.72 -19.07 29.88
C LEU A 32 9.38 -18.97 30.65
N SER A 33 9.01 -20.03 31.37
CA SER A 33 7.77 -20.05 32.17
C SER A 33 7.76 -18.96 33.26
N ARG A 34 8.86 -18.76 33.97
CA ARG A 34 8.98 -17.76 35.04
C ARG A 34 8.86 -16.35 34.47
N ARG A 35 9.57 -16.04 33.38
CA ARG A 35 9.51 -14.69 32.78
C ARG A 35 8.14 -14.36 32.19
N ILE A 36 7.44 -15.35 31.65
CA ILE A 36 6.06 -15.14 31.18
C ILE A 36 5.15 -14.88 32.37
N ALA A 37 5.27 -15.60 33.48
CA ALA A 37 4.50 -15.35 34.68
C ALA A 37 4.77 -13.94 35.27
N GLU A 38 6.04 -13.50 35.28
CA GLU A 38 6.41 -12.13 35.67
C GLU A 38 5.76 -11.07 34.75
N LEU A 39 5.66 -11.34 33.44
CA LEU A 39 5.00 -10.47 32.49
C LEU A 39 3.48 -10.41 32.72
N GLU A 40 2.85 -11.56 32.93
CA GLU A 40 1.41 -11.65 33.26
C GLU A 40 1.07 -10.90 34.54
N GLU A 41 1.92 -11.02 35.57
CA GLU A 41 1.78 -10.29 36.84
C GLU A 41 1.89 -8.77 36.64
N GLN A 42 2.89 -8.31 35.87
CA GLN A 42 3.08 -6.89 35.57
C GLN A 42 1.91 -6.29 34.77
N LEU A 43 1.30 -7.07 33.89
CA LEU A 43 0.17 -6.63 33.07
C LEU A 43 -1.19 -6.83 33.76
N GLY A 44 -1.24 -7.61 34.84
CA GLY A 44 -2.48 -7.94 35.56
C GLY A 44 -3.42 -8.85 34.77
N VAL A 45 -2.94 -9.50 33.69
CA VAL A 45 -3.75 -10.37 32.83
C VAL A 45 -3.01 -11.65 32.48
N ARG A 46 -3.75 -12.73 32.26
CA ARG A 46 -3.20 -13.98 31.73
C ARG A 46 -3.02 -13.86 30.21
N LEU A 47 -1.85 -14.25 29.71
CA LEU A 47 -1.51 -14.29 28.28
C LEU A 47 -1.58 -15.71 27.71
N ILE A 48 -1.36 -16.70 28.59
CA ILE A 48 -1.27 -18.12 28.22
C ILE A 48 -2.16 -18.96 29.12
N GLU A 49 -2.94 -19.84 28.50
CA GLU A 49 -3.66 -20.92 29.15
C GLU A 49 -2.95 -22.26 28.93
N ARG A 50 -2.80 -23.02 30.01
CA ARG A 50 -2.27 -24.38 29.95
C ARG A 50 -3.43 -25.37 29.98
N SER A 51 -3.53 -26.19 28.95
CA SER A 51 -4.50 -27.27 28.88
C SER A 51 -3.81 -28.62 28.69
N ALA A 52 -4.55 -29.72 28.91
CA ALA A 52 -4.06 -31.06 28.63
C ALA A 52 -3.62 -31.24 27.16
N ARG A 53 -4.10 -30.42 26.24
CA ARG A 53 -3.79 -30.44 24.81
C ARG A 53 -2.61 -29.52 24.40
N GLY A 54 -2.01 -28.82 25.38
CA GLY A 54 -0.88 -27.92 25.11
C GLY A 54 -1.12 -26.49 25.59
N LEU A 55 -0.34 -25.56 25.06
CA LEU A 55 -0.37 -24.15 25.35
C LEU A 55 -1.27 -23.44 24.35
N LYS A 56 -2.22 -22.63 24.86
CA LYS A 56 -3.11 -21.78 24.06
C LYS A 56 -2.97 -20.32 24.53
N LEU A 57 -3.00 -19.38 23.59
CA LEU A 57 -3.06 -17.96 23.93
C LEU A 57 -4.46 -17.58 24.42
N THR A 58 -4.52 -16.67 25.38
CA THR A 58 -5.76 -15.96 25.74
C THR A 58 -6.02 -14.89 24.67
N GLU A 59 -7.19 -14.25 24.71
CA GLU A 59 -7.49 -13.09 23.88
C GLU A 59 -6.45 -11.95 24.08
N ALA A 60 -6.15 -11.63 25.35
CA ALA A 60 -5.11 -10.66 25.71
C ALA A 60 -3.72 -11.08 25.18
N GLY A 61 -3.38 -12.38 25.24
CA GLY A 61 -2.15 -12.92 24.67
C GLY A 61 -2.08 -12.76 23.16
N GLN A 62 -3.18 -13.02 22.45
CA GLN A 62 -3.24 -12.86 21.01
C GLN A 62 -3.08 -11.39 20.59
N VAL A 63 -3.77 -10.48 21.28
CA VAL A 63 -3.65 -9.02 21.04
C VAL A 63 -2.22 -8.55 21.30
N LEU A 64 -1.61 -8.98 22.40
CA LEU A 64 -0.23 -8.61 22.73
C LEU A 64 0.77 -9.16 21.68
N LEU A 65 0.62 -10.40 21.28
CA LEU A 65 1.48 -11.01 20.24
C LEU A 65 1.41 -10.24 18.93
N ASN A 66 0.19 -10.01 18.43
CA ASN A 66 -0.04 -9.30 17.17
C ASN A 66 0.57 -7.89 17.17
N ARG A 67 0.53 -7.20 18.33
CA ARG A 67 1.10 -5.84 18.44
C ARG A 67 2.61 -5.83 18.72
N ALA A 68 3.15 -6.88 19.32
CA ALA A 68 4.56 -6.94 19.72
C ALA A 68 5.49 -7.53 18.64
N GLU A 69 4.98 -8.40 17.78
CA GLU A 69 5.80 -9.15 16.81
C GLU A 69 6.57 -8.23 15.86
N GLY A 70 5.90 -7.24 15.27
CA GLY A 70 6.55 -6.25 14.40
C GLY A 70 7.64 -5.43 15.11
N PRO A 71 7.34 -4.73 16.23
CA PRO A 71 8.33 -3.99 17.00
C PRO A 71 9.52 -4.82 17.50
N LEU A 72 9.30 -6.08 17.89
CA LEU A 72 10.39 -6.96 18.32
C LEU A 72 11.30 -7.35 17.15
N ALA A 73 10.76 -7.60 15.98
CA ALA A 73 11.53 -7.83 14.76
C ALA A 73 12.38 -6.59 14.40
N GLU A 74 11.80 -5.39 14.47
CA GLU A 74 12.50 -4.12 14.23
C GLU A 74 13.69 -3.92 15.20
N VAL A 75 13.52 -4.23 16.48
CA VAL A 75 14.60 -4.15 17.48
C VAL A 75 15.70 -5.16 17.14
N ALA A 76 15.35 -6.40 16.79
CA ALA A 76 16.31 -7.43 16.42
C ALA A 76 17.10 -7.02 15.14
N GLU A 77 16.43 -6.46 14.14
CA GLU A 77 17.08 -5.92 12.93
C GLU A 77 18.04 -4.76 13.26
N ALA A 78 17.61 -3.80 14.10
CA ALA A 78 18.45 -2.68 14.50
C ALA A 78 19.71 -3.14 15.23
N MET A 79 19.58 -4.14 16.11
CA MET A 79 20.75 -4.73 16.82
C MET A 79 21.69 -5.48 15.87
N THR A 80 21.15 -6.14 14.85
CA THR A 80 21.95 -6.83 13.82
C THR A 80 22.67 -5.82 12.93
N ALA A 81 21.97 -4.78 12.48
CA ALA A 81 22.53 -3.69 11.68
C ALA A 81 23.70 -2.98 12.39
N ALA A 82 23.58 -2.77 13.70
CA ALA A 82 24.64 -2.19 14.52
C ALA A 82 25.88 -3.09 14.63
N LYS A 83 25.72 -4.40 14.50
CA LYS A 83 26.83 -5.37 14.57
C LYS A 83 27.54 -5.60 13.24
N GLU A 84 26.78 -5.59 12.14
CA GLU A 84 27.25 -6.05 10.82
C GLU A 84 27.62 -4.89 9.86
N GLY A 85 27.35 -3.63 10.23
CA GLY A 85 27.68 -2.43 9.42
C GLY A 85 26.91 -2.29 8.09
N VAL A 86 26.35 -3.37 7.55
CA VAL A 86 25.47 -3.40 6.38
C VAL A 86 24.37 -4.43 6.65
N SER A 87 23.15 -3.97 6.90
CA SER A 87 22.07 -4.91 7.12
C SER A 87 21.41 -5.30 5.80
N ILE A 88 21.38 -6.60 5.53
CA ILE A 88 20.68 -7.18 4.38
C ILE A 88 19.17 -7.04 4.63
N PRO A 89 18.41 -6.49 3.65
CA PRO A 89 16.94 -6.42 3.75
C PRO A 89 16.35 -7.82 3.85
N ARG A 90 15.59 -8.10 4.95
CA ARG A 90 15.01 -9.42 5.21
C ARG A 90 13.76 -9.36 6.07
N GLY A 91 13.01 -10.46 6.11
CA GLY A 91 11.83 -10.64 6.92
C GLY A 91 10.53 -10.23 6.22
N ARG A 92 9.41 -10.32 6.94
CA ARG A 92 8.08 -9.98 6.40
C ARG A 92 7.92 -8.48 6.24
N MET A 93 7.39 -8.07 5.08
CA MET A 93 7.07 -6.69 4.76
C MET A 93 5.63 -6.58 4.28
N ARG A 94 4.83 -5.73 4.92
CA ARG A 94 3.43 -5.46 4.57
C ARG A 94 3.28 -4.06 4.00
N ILE A 95 2.65 -3.96 2.82
CA ILE A 95 2.42 -2.71 2.12
C ILE A 95 0.94 -2.56 1.82
N ALA A 96 0.36 -1.39 2.13
CA ALA A 96 -0.93 -0.98 1.61
C ALA A 96 -0.74 -0.16 0.34
N ALA A 97 -1.53 -0.42 -0.70
CA ALA A 97 -1.45 0.33 -1.94
C ALA A 97 -2.84 0.53 -2.56
N PRO A 98 -3.07 1.62 -3.35
CA PRO A 98 -4.35 1.86 -4.01
C PRO A 98 -4.76 0.68 -4.88
N VAL A 99 -6.04 0.35 -4.89
CA VAL A 99 -6.58 -0.81 -5.60
C VAL A 99 -6.16 -0.83 -7.07
N LEU A 100 -6.33 0.30 -7.76
CA LEU A 100 -5.97 0.42 -9.17
C LEU A 100 -4.47 0.15 -9.42
N PHE A 101 -3.59 0.78 -8.65
CA PHE A 101 -2.15 0.59 -8.75
C PHE A 101 -1.74 -0.86 -8.39
N SER A 102 -2.39 -1.44 -7.38
CA SER A 102 -2.15 -2.81 -6.96
C SER A 102 -2.48 -3.81 -8.08
N GLN A 103 -3.63 -3.65 -8.72
CA GLN A 103 -4.08 -4.53 -9.80
C GLN A 103 -3.20 -4.45 -11.05
N LEU A 104 -2.70 -3.27 -11.38
CA LEU A 104 -2.00 -3.04 -12.65
C LEU A 104 -0.47 -3.11 -12.53
N ALA A 105 0.12 -2.84 -11.35
CA ALA A 105 1.56 -2.72 -11.20
C ALA A 105 2.18 -3.60 -10.09
N MET A 106 1.52 -3.73 -8.92
CA MET A 106 2.17 -4.32 -7.76
C MET A 106 2.53 -5.80 -7.91
N GLY A 107 1.82 -6.55 -8.74
CA GLY A 107 2.20 -7.95 -9.03
C GLY A 107 3.61 -8.05 -9.64
N ARG A 108 3.88 -7.25 -10.68
CA ARG A 108 5.20 -7.21 -11.34
C ARG A 108 6.27 -6.55 -10.47
N ILE A 109 5.93 -5.46 -9.78
CA ILE A 109 6.83 -4.78 -8.85
C ILE A 109 7.23 -5.72 -7.72
N GLY A 110 6.27 -6.40 -7.09
CA GLY A 110 6.51 -7.34 -6.01
C GLY A 110 7.39 -8.51 -6.42
N ALA A 111 7.11 -9.12 -7.58
CA ALA A 111 7.93 -10.21 -8.11
C ALA A 111 9.39 -9.77 -8.34
N ALA A 112 9.59 -8.61 -8.96
CA ALA A 112 10.93 -8.07 -9.22
C ALA A 112 11.65 -7.65 -7.91
N PHE A 113 10.91 -7.11 -6.94
CA PHE A 113 11.46 -6.76 -5.64
C PHE A 113 11.92 -7.99 -4.85
N CYS A 114 11.10 -9.04 -4.77
CA CYS A 114 11.47 -10.29 -4.09
C CYS A 114 12.61 -11.02 -4.82
N ALA A 115 12.72 -10.90 -6.13
CA ALA A 115 13.87 -11.43 -6.87
C ALA A 115 15.18 -10.68 -6.52
N ALA A 116 15.12 -9.35 -6.31
CA ALA A 116 16.26 -8.55 -5.88
C ALA A 116 16.62 -8.73 -4.40
N TYR A 117 15.64 -9.06 -3.56
CA TYR A 117 15.79 -9.26 -2.11
C TYR A 117 15.17 -10.59 -1.67
N PRO A 118 15.85 -11.72 -1.88
CA PRO A 118 15.27 -13.07 -1.68
C PRO A 118 14.89 -13.41 -0.23
N GLU A 119 15.43 -12.68 0.76
CA GLU A 119 15.11 -12.87 2.17
C GLU A 119 13.88 -12.06 2.64
N ILE A 120 13.20 -11.35 1.72
CA ILE A 120 11.97 -10.61 2.02
C ILE A 120 10.75 -11.46 1.64
N GLU A 121 9.80 -11.54 2.57
CA GLU A 121 8.45 -12.02 2.34
C GLU A 121 7.51 -10.81 2.21
N LEU A 122 7.04 -10.52 0.98
CA LEU A 122 6.23 -9.36 0.68
C LEU A 122 4.73 -9.68 0.71
N GLU A 123 3.97 -8.92 1.49
CA GLU A 123 2.50 -8.89 1.47
C GLU A 123 2.02 -7.52 1.00
N VAL A 124 1.19 -7.51 -0.04
CA VAL A 124 0.55 -6.28 -0.55
C VAL A 124 -0.94 -6.36 -0.35
N VAL A 125 -1.49 -5.36 0.33
CA VAL A 125 -2.93 -5.20 0.57
C VAL A 125 -3.44 -4.08 -0.32
N ALA A 126 -4.38 -4.41 -1.23
CA ALA A 126 -5.03 -3.43 -2.10
C ALA A 126 -6.14 -2.71 -1.32
N GLU A 127 -5.99 -1.39 -1.09
CA GLU A 127 -6.88 -0.64 -0.20
C GLU A 127 -6.93 0.85 -0.57
N ASP A 128 -8.13 1.37 -0.85
CA ASP A 128 -8.33 2.79 -1.21
C ASP A 128 -8.68 3.67 0.01
N ARG A 129 -9.12 3.08 1.13
CA ARG A 129 -9.35 3.86 2.36
C ARG A 129 -8.04 4.34 2.95
N VAL A 130 -8.12 5.39 3.76
CA VAL A 130 -6.96 5.85 4.53
C VAL A 130 -6.70 4.85 5.66
N VAL A 131 -5.62 4.06 5.54
CA VAL A 131 -5.17 3.13 6.59
C VAL A 131 -4.27 3.86 7.59
N ASP A 132 -4.28 3.47 8.86
CA ASP A 132 -3.24 3.84 9.82
C ASP A 132 -2.11 2.80 9.77
N PRO A 133 -0.91 3.15 9.24
CA PRO A 133 0.17 2.18 9.10
C PRO A 133 0.68 1.61 10.42
N VAL A 134 0.52 2.35 11.52
CA VAL A 134 0.97 1.90 12.84
C VAL A 134 -0.02 0.93 13.45
N GLU A 135 -1.31 1.30 13.47
CA GLU A 135 -2.34 0.46 14.07
C GLU A 135 -2.57 -0.81 13.25
N GLU A 136 -2.51 -0.71 11.92
CA GLU A 136 -2.74 -1.82 11.00
C GLU A 136 -1.46 -2.57 10.61
N GLN A 137 -0.32 -2.21 11.21
CA GLN A 137 0.98 -2.87 11.05
C GLN A 137 1.50 -2.94 9.60
N PHE A 138 1.30 -1.88 8.83
CA PHE A 138 1.94 -1.73 7.53
C PHE A 138 3.34 -1.13 7.68
N ASP A 139 4.32 -1.68 6.98
CA ASP A 139 5.69 -1.16 6.93
C ASP A 139 5.78 0.09 6.07
N ALA A 140 5.04 0.11 4.97
CA ALA A 140 4.90 1.24 4.07
C ALA A 140 3.49 1.30 3.47
N CYS A 141 3.10 2.46 2.95
CA CYS A 141 1.89 2.59 2.15
C CYS A 141 2.15 3.46 0.92
N ILE A 142 1.52 3.06 -0.18
CA ILE A 142 1.46 3.88 -1.39
C ILE A 142 0.16 4.67 -1.34
N ARG A 143 0.23 5.97 -1.64
CA ARG A 143 -0.91 6.87 -1.62
C ARG A 143 -0.91 7.78 -2.83
N VAL A 144 -2.11 8.13 -3.28
CA VAL A 144 -2.31 9.17 -4.28
C VAL A 144 -2.62 10.48 -3.55
N ASN A 145 -1.90 11.55 -3.88
CA ASN A 145 -2.09 12.90 -3.32
C ASN A 145 -2.29 12.91 -1.80
N PRO A 146 -1.32 12.40 -1.00
CA PRO A 146 -1.45 12.35 0.45
C PRO A 146 -1.55 13.74 1.06
N ARG A 147 -2.32 13.86 2.15
CA ARG A 147 -2.42 15.12 2.89
C ARG A 147 -1.08 15.48 3.56
N PRO A 148 -0.68 16.77 3.57
CA PRO A 148 0.62 17.20 4.13
C PRO A 148 0.77 16.99 5.64
N ASP A 149 -0.33 16.92 6.38
CA ASP A 149 -0.39 16.86 7.84
C ASP A 149 -0.36 15.43 8.41
N SER A 150 -0.03 14.44 7.58
CA SER A 150 0.17 13.09 8.05
C SER A 150 1.51 12.96 8.79
N ASN A 151 1.56 12.20 9.91
CA ASN A 151 2.79 11.83 10.61
C ASN A 151 3.69 10.88 9.80
N LEU A 152 3.42 10.75 8.51
CA LEU A 152 4.15 9.90 7.58
C LEU A 152 5.16 10.75 6.80
N VAL A 153 6.30 10.13 6.53
CA VAL A 153 7.31 10.68 5.65
C VAL A 153 7.47 9.79 4.42
N GLY A 154 7.92 10.34 3.32
CA GLY A 154 8.08 9.53 2.12
C GLY A 154 8.54 10.30 0.91
N ARG A 155 8.43 9.66 -0.25
CA ARG A 155 8.88 10.21 -1.54
C ARG A 155 7.79 10.05 -2.58
N CYS A 156 7.59 11.11 -3.38
CA CYS A 156 6.85 11.00 -4.63
C CYS A 156 7.72 10.20 -5.61
N PHE A 157 7.18 9.09 -6.13
CA PHE A 157 7.92 8.25 -7.06
C PHE A 157 7.33 8.26 -8.47
N ALA A 158 6.04 8.61 -8.62
CA ALA A 158 5.41 8.69 -9.93
C ALA A 158 4.33 9.76 -9.94
N LYS A 159 4.04 10.25 -11.14
CA LYS A 159 2.97 11.21 -11.42
C LYS A 159 2.11 10.70 -12.57
N ASP A 160 0.84 10.97 -12.49
CA ASP A 160 -0.15 10.67 -13.52
C ASP A 160 -1.00 11.91 -13.79
N ARG A 161 -1.64 11.97 -14.91
CA ARG A 161 -2.56 13.07 -15.23
C ARG A 161 -3.92 12.50 -15.61
N LEU A 162 -4.96 13.26 -15.31
CA LEU A 162 -6.29 12.94 -15.79
C LEU A 162 -6.45 13.49 -17.22
N ILE A 163 -6.91 12.64 -18.10
CA ILE A 163 -7.23 12.98 -19.48
C ILE A 163 -8.68 12.67 -19.82
N ALA A 164 -9.29 13.51 -20.63
CA ALA A 164 -10.60 13.22 -21.19
C ALA A 164 -10.44 12.35 -22.43
N VAL A 165 -11.13 11.22 -22.45
CA VAL A 165 -11.11 10.23 -23.55
C VAL A 165 -12.50 9.84 -23.98
N ALA A 166 -12.64 9.43 -25.23
CA ALA A 166 -13.85 8.85 -25.78
C ALA A 166 -13.53 7.85 -26.89
N ALA A 167 -14.47 6.97 -27.22
CA ALA A 167 -14.36 6.14 -28.42
C ALA A 167 -14.29 7.00 -29.70
N PRO A 168 -13.59 6.55 -30.77
CA PRO A 168 -13.40 7.32 -32.00
C PRO A 168 -14.72 7.78 -32.67
N GLY A 169 -15.81 7.04 -32.44
CA GLY A 169 -17.14 7.37 -32.99
C GLY A 169 -17.85 8.54 -32.29
N ILE A 170 -17.33 9.03 -31.18
CA ILE A 170 -17.90 10.17 -30.43
C ILE A 170 -17.19 11.45 -30.91
N SER A 171 -17.94 12.42 -31.42
CA SER A 171 -17.38 13.65 -31.95
C SER A 171 -16.93 14.60 -30.83
N LYS A 172 -15.65 15.03 -30.88
CA LYS A 172 -15.11 16.05 -29.98
C LYS A 172 -15.71 17.43 -30.33
N PRO A 173 -16.22 18.20 -29.35
CA PRO A 173 -16.66 19.58 -29.59
C PRO A 173 -15.52 20.46 -30.11
N SER A 174 -15.82 21.30 -31.08
CA SER A 174 -14.86 22.23 -31.72
C SER A 174 -14.95 23.66 -31.18
N THR A 175 -15.71 23.89 -30.11
CA THR A 175 -15.94 25.22 -29.53
C THR A 175 -15.24 25.41 -28.20
N SER A 176 -14.83 26.64 -27.89
CA SER A 176 -14.31 27.03 -26.57
C SER A 176 -15.43 27.29 -25.53
N ALA A 177 -16.70 27.31 -25.96
CA ALA A 177 -17.82 27.43 -25.05
C ALA A 177 -17.99 26.15 -24.23
N VAL A 178 -18.57 26.27 -23.04
CA VAL A 178 -18.90 25.09 -22.22
C VAL A 178 -19.90 24.22 -22.97
N THR A 179 -19.56 22.97 -23.21
CA THR A 179 -20.38 22.04 -23.96
C THR A 179 -20.77 20.84 -23.06
N GLN A 180 -22.05 20.56 -23.02
CA GLN A 180 -22.56 19.38 -22.32
C GLN A 180 -22.20 18.12 -23.09
N VAL A 181 -21.70 17.12 -22.36
CA VAL A 181 -21.31 15.82 -22.93
C VAL A 181 -21.84 14.66 -22.09
N ALA A 182 -22.37 13.65 -22.76
CA ALA A 182 -22.72 12.40 -22.08
C ALA A 182 -21.47 11.75 -21.50
N SER A 183 -21.46 11.50 -20.19
CA SER A 183 -20.23 11.16 -19.48
C SER A 183 -20.35 9.87 -18.70
N ILE A 184 -19.20 9.23 -18.51
CA ILE A 184 -18.96 8.11 -17.62
C ILE A 184 -18.13 8.64 -16.45
N VAL A 185 -18.62 8.53 -15.23
CA VAL A 185 -18.02 9.16 -14.07
C VAL A 185 -17.75 8.17 -12.94
N ALA A 186 -16.83 8.53 -12.04
CA ALA A 186 -16.58 7.78 -10.81
C ALA A 186 -17.71 7.99 -9.79
N SER A 187 -17.92 7.02 -8.89
CA SER A 187 -18.97 7.08 -7.85
C SER A 187 -18.83 8.26 -6.89
N ASN A 188 -17.62 8.79 -6.73
CA ASN A 188 -17.31 9.97 -5.90
C ASN A 188 -17.26 11.27 -6.73
N PHE A 189 -17.76 11.24 -7.98
CA PHE A 189 -17.74 12.40 -8.86
C PHE A 189 -18.54 13.57 -8.25
N GLN A 190 -17.92 14.76 -8.30
CA GLN A 190 -18.57 16.02 -7.97
C GLN A 190 -18.88 16.75 -9.27
N PRO A 191 -20.09 17.31 -9.44
CA PRO A 191 -20.44 18.07 -10.64
C PRO A 191 -19.54 19.29 -10.80
N THR A 192 -18.59 19.20 -11.73
CA THR A 192 -17.65 20.27 -12.04
C THR A 192 -17.42 20.32 -13.55
N ILE A 193 -17.17 21.52 -14.08
CA ILE A 193 -16.75 21.66 -15.48
C ILE A 193 -15.33 21.12 -15.62
N TRP A 194 -15.12 20.21 -16.56
CA TRP A 194 -13.78 19.74 -16.91
C TRP A 194 -13.10 20.78 -17.80
N SER A 195 -12.08 21.46 -17.24
CA SER A 195 -11.24 22.41 -17.97
C SER A 195 -10.02 21.67 -18.51
N LEU A 196 -9.91 21.54 -19.81
CA LEU A 196 -8.89 20.78 -20.51
C LEU A 196 -7.95 21.70 -21.27
N ASP A 197 -6.67 21.32 -21.35
CA ASP A 197 -5.60 21.99 -22.09
C ASP A 197 -5.53 23.52 -21.77
N GLY A 198 -5.48 23.86 -20.48
CA GLY A 198 -5.43 25.26 -20.04
C GLY A 198 -6.74 26.03 -20.27
N GLY A 199 -7.88 25.34 -20.41
CA GLY A 199 -9.18 25.95 -20.65
C GLY A 199 -9.53 26.10 -22.13
N ALA A 200 -8.73 25.56 -23.04
CA ALA A 200 -9.05 25.55 -24.48
C ALA A 200 -10.31 24.74 -24.81
N LEU A 201 -10.58 23.70 -24.02
CA LEU A 201 -11.83 22.92 -24.12
C LEU A 201 -12.47 22.83 -22.72
N LYS A 202 -13.76 23.18 -22.64
CA LYS A 202 -14.54 23.14 -21.42
C LYS A 202 -15.75 22.23 -21.59
N LEU A 203 -15.81 21.16 -20.80
CA LEU A 203 -16.88 20.19 -20.87
C LEU A 203 -17.70 20.20 -19.58
N GLU A 204 -19.01 20.22 -19.71
CA GLU A 204 -19.95 20.00 -18.62
C GLU A 204 -20.40 18.52 -18.69
N PRO A 205 -19.91 17.66 -17.77
CA PRO A 205 -20.26 16.24 -17.81
C PRO A 205 -21.70 16.03 -17.37
N ILE A 206 -22.46 15.34 -18.20
CA ILE A 206 -23.81 14.85 -17.88
C ILE A 206 -23.71 13.35 -17.64
N PRO A 207 -23.67 12.88 -16.38
CA PRO A 207 -23.46 11.48 -16.04
C PRO A 207 -24.57 10.59 -16.61
N ARG A 208 -24.18 9.60 -17.42
CA ARG A 208 -25.04 8.54 -17.92
C ARG A 208 -24.69 7.18 -17.30
N LEU A 209 -23.42 7.00 -16.97
CA LEU A 209 -22.91 5.83 -16.30
C LEU A 209 -22.06 6.27 -15.11
N THR A 210 -22.20 5.55 -14.00
CA THR A 210 -21.42 5.81 -12.77
C THR A 210 -20.85 4.49 -12.28
N PHE A 211 -19.53 4.44 -12.08
CA PHE A 211 -18.83 3.25 -11.63
C PHE A 211 -17.88 3.54 -10.47
N SER A 212 -17.64 2.54 -9.64
CA SER A 212 -16.66 2.62 -8.52
C SER A 212 -15.23 2.28 -8.92
N SER A 213 -15.00 1.85 -10.18
CA SER A 213 -13.69 1.43 -10.67
C SER A 213 -13.33 2.15 -11.97
N PHE A 214 -12.11 2.69 -12.04
CA PHE A 214 -11.59 3.29 -13.27
C PHE A 214 -11.45 2.28 -14.43
N LEU A 215 -11.26 0.99 -14.14
CA LEU A 215 -11.24 -0.04 -15.19
C LEU A 215 -12.61 -0.20 -15.84
N MET A 216 -13.70 -0.16 -15.05
CA MET A 216 -15.06 -0.18 -15.59
C MET A 216 -15.35 1.09 -16.41
N ILE A 217 -14.85 2.25 -15.97
CA ILE A 217 -15.00 3.52 -16.70
C ILE A 217 -14.27 3.44 -18.04
N ARG A 218 -13.03 2.92 -18.05
CA ARG A 218 -12.24 2.68 -19.27
C ARG A 218 -13.00 1.79 -20.26
N ASP A 219 -13.43 0.63 -19.79
CA ASP A 219 -14.09 -0.36 -20.65
C ASP A 219 -15.41 0.17 -21.22
N ALA A 220 -16.16 0.93 -20.42
CA ALA A 220 -17.37 1.61 -20.90
C ALA A 220 -17.07 2.73 -21.92
N ALA A 221 -15.94 3.46 -21.75
CA ALA A 221 -15.53 4.47 -22.73
C ALA A 221 -15.13 3.83 -24.07
N ILE A 222 -14.40 2.71 -24.04
CA ILE A 222 -14.05 1.93 -25.23
C ILE A 222 -15.32 1.45 -25.94
N ALA A 223 -16.32 1.00 -25.19
CA ALA A 223 -17.61 0.56 -25.72
C ALA A 223 -18.52 1.72 -26.23
N GLY A 224 -18.05 2.97 -26.20
CA GLY A 224 -18.80 4.13 -26.69
C GLY A 224 -19.85 4.66 -25.73
N GLY A 225 -19.78 4.34 -24.44
CA GLY A 225 -20.76 4.77 -23.42
C GLY A 225 -20.76 6.28 -23.12
N GLY A 226 -19.74 7.03 -23.58
CA GLY A 226 -19.62 8.48 -23.40
C GLY A 226 -18.19 8.93 -23.23
N VAL A 227 -18.01 10.16 -22.76
CA VAL A 227 -16.71 10.76 -22.46
C VAL A 227 -16.33 10.45 -21.00
N ALA A 228 -15.07 10.08 -20.77
CA ALA A 228 -14.56 9.81 -19.43
C ALA A 228 -13.34 10.67 -19.12
N LEU A 229 -13.23 11.14 -17.88
CA LEU A 229 -12.01 11.78 -17.34
C LEU A 229 -11.32 10.77 -16.44
N ILE A 230 -10.18 10.22 -16.89
CA ILE A 230 -9.51 9.08 -16.26
C ILE A 230 -7.98 9.23 -16.28
N PRO A 231 -7.26 8.52 -15.38
CA PRO A 231 -5.80 8.50 -15.39
C PRO A 231 -5.24 8.04 -16.74
N GLN A 232 -4.27 8.78 -17.27
CA GLN A 232 -3.64 8.47 -18.56
C GLN A 232 -2.96 7.10 -18.54
N SER A 233 -2.36 6.74 -17.42
CA SER A 233 -1.63 5.48 -17.26
C SER A 233 -2.46 4.23 -17.57
N ILE A 234 -3.78 4.26 -17.36
CA ILE A 234 -4.65 3.08 -17.55
C ILE A 234 -5.21 2.95 -18.97
N VAL A 235 -5.03 3.98 -19.81
CA VAL A 235 -5.54 3.99 -21.19
C VAL A 235 -4.44 4.15 -22.22
N TRP A 236 -3.19 4.13 -21.82
CA TRP A 236 -2.05 4.30 -22.71
C TRP A 236 -2.11 3.36 -23.92
N ASN A 237 -2.33 2.07 -23.69
CA ASN A 237 -2.43 1.08 -24.76
C ASN A 237 -3.67 1.30 -25.64
N ASN A 238 -4.80 1.68 -25.05
CA ASN A 238 -6.04 1.94 -25.80
C ASN A 238 -5.91 3.17 -26.70
N LEU A 239 -5.16 4.19 -26.28
CA LEU A 239 -4.85 5.34 -27.12
C LEU A 239 -3.88 4.94 -28.26
N ALA A 240 -2.84 4.17 -27.96
CA ALA A 240 -1.88 3.70 -28.96
C ALA A 240 -2.53 2.80 -30.02
N ASN A 241 -3.51 1.97 -29.62
CA ASN A 241 -4.24 1.08 -30.51
C ASN A 241 -5.42 1.76 -31.23
N GLY A 242 -5.72 3.03 -30.92
CA GLY A 242 -6.84 3.77 -31.52
C GLY A 242 -8.23 3.35 -31.02
N GLU A 243 -8.31 2.60 -29.93
CA GLU A 243 -9.59 2.23 -29.29
C GLU A 243 -10.23 3.41 -28.57
N LEU A 244 -9.40 4.36 -28.11
CA LEU A 244 -9.79 5.61 -27.52
C LEU A 244 -9.08 6.78 -28.19
N VAL A 245 -9.71 7.95 -28.17
CA VAL A 245 -9.15 9.23 -28.62
C VAL A 245 -9.09 10.19 -27.46
N GLN A 246 -7.93 10.80 -27.23
CA GLN A 246 -7.76 11.82 -26.22
C GLN A 246 -8.39 13.15 -26.68
N TRP A 247 -9.21 13.76 -25.84
CA TRP A 247 -9.82 15.05 -26.09
C TRP A 247 -9.02 16.21 -25.48
N GLY A 248 -8.27 15.95 -24.42
CA GLY A 248 -7.44 16.90 -23.72
C GLY A 248 -7.01 16.43 -22.34
N SER A 249 -6.11 17.17 -21.71
CA SER A 249 -5.63 16.91 -20.36
C SER A 249 -6.23 17.88 -19.36
N ALA A 250 -6.65 17.41 -18.18
CA ALA A 250 -7.13 18.28 -17.12
C ALA A 250 -5.98 19.17 -16.61
N SER A 251 -6.21 20.47 -16.54
CA SER A 251 -5.16 21.46 -16.27
C SER A 251 -4.65 21.45 -14.84
N ASP A 252 -5.47 21.00 -13.88
CA ASP A 252 -5.20 21.12 -12.43
C ASP A 252 -5.30 19.80 -11.69
N ALA A 253 -5.24 18.67 -12.39
CA ALA A 253 -5.44 17.34 -11.81
C ALA A 253 -4.25 16.40 -12.10
N GLU A 254 -3.08 16.76 -11.58
CA GLU A 254 -1.96 15.83 -11.51
C GLU A 254 -2.13 14.91 -10.29
N ALA A 255 -2.03 13.61 -10.51
CA ALA A 255 -2.05 12.61 -9.45
C ALA A 255 -0.61 12.23 -9.10
N GLU A 256 -0.18 12.53 -7.89
CA GLU A 256 1.13 12.15 -7.38
C GLU A 256 1.04 10.86 -6.58
N LEU A 257 1.84 9.86 -6.92
CA LEU A 257 1.97 8.61 -6.17
C LEU A 257 3.16 8.70 -5.24
N TRP A 258 2.88 8.53 -3.96
CA TRP A 258 3.86 8.60 -2.89
C TRP A 258 4.03 7.24 -2.22
N VAL A 259 5.28 6.87 -1.94
CA VAL A 259 5.59 5.82 -0.99
C VAL A 259 5.85 6.44 0.36
N LEU A 260 5.02 6.09 1.36
CA LEU A 260 5.00 6.68 2.70
C LEU A 260 5.31 5.61 3.74
N HIS A 261 5.97 6.04 4.82
CA HIS A 261 6.25 5.19 5.99
C HIS A 261 6.35 6.09 7.24
N THR A 262 6.34 5.51 8.43
CA THR A 262 6.66 6.27 9.64
C THR A 262 8.15 6.58 9.68
N SER A 263 8.54 7.72 10.25
CA SER A 263 9.96 8.12 10.37
C SER A 263 10.80 7.07 11.12
N ARG A 264 10.20 6.33 12.05
CA ARG A 264 10.84 5.24 12.79
C ARG A 264 11.16 4.04 11.89
N ARG A 265 10.31 3.76 10.89
CA ARG A 265 10.46 2.60 10.00
C ARG A 265 11.45 2.83 8.87
N LEU A 266 11.83 4.06 8.55
CA LEU A 266 12.90 4.31 7.56
C LEU A 266 14.26 3.72 8.01
N ALA A 267 14.43 3.52 9.31
CA ALA A 267 15.64 2.86 9.82
C ALA A 267 15.67 1.36 9.45
N ALA A 268 14.53 0.73 9.18
CA ALA A 268 14.46 -0.68 8.80
C ALA A 268 14.99 -0.87 7.36
N PRO A 269 15.98 -1.73 7.14
CA PRO A 269 16.61 -1.95 5.83
C PRO A 269 15.62 -2.37 4.74
N LYS A 270 14.63 -3.20 5.07
CA LYS A 270 13.58 -3.64 4.14
C LYS A 270 12.74 -2.48 3.61
N VAL A 271 12.39 -1.50 4.47
CA VAL A 271 11.60 -0.32 4.06
C VAL A 271 12.42 0.58 3.16
N ARG A 272 13.69 0.83 3.54
CA ARG A 272 14.61 1.62 2.70
C ARG A 272 14.80 0.97 1.33
N ALA A 273 15.05 -0.34 1.30
CA ALA A 273 15.21 -1.09 0.06
C ALA A 273 13.98 -0.97 -0.84
N PHE A 274 12.76 -1.05 -0.28
CA PHE A 274 11.54 -0.91 -1.06
C PHE A 274 11.33 0.52 -1.57
N VAL A 275 11.57 1.53 -0.74
CA VAL A 275 11.47 2.94 -1.14
C VAL A 275 12.43 3.25 -2.29
N ASP A 276 13.69 2.81 -2.17
CA ASP A 276 14.70 3.03 -3.21
C ASP A 276 14.37 2.23 -4.49
N PHE A 277 13.91 0.99 -4.34
CA PHE A 277 13.52 0.13 -5.47
C PHE A 277 12.37 0.71 -6.27
N ILE A 278 11.28 1.15 -5.59
CA ILE A 278 10.12 1.71 -6.30
C ILE A 278 10.44 3.05 -6.96
N CYS A 279 11.25 3.90 -6.31
CA CYS A 279 11.68 5.16 -6.91
C CYS A 279 12.58 4.94 -8.13
N ALA A 280 13.48 3.96 -8.08
CA ALA A 280 14.36 3.63 -9.21
C ALA A 280 13.60 3.07 -10.43
N ARG A 281 12.40 2.50 -10.23
CA ARG A 281 11.59 1.96 -11.31
C ARG A 281 10.90 3.04 -12.13
N TYR A 282 10.73 4.24 -11.60
CA TYR A 282 10.09 5.38 -12.26
C TYR A 282 11.06 6.58 -12.31
N PRO A 283 12.17 6.50 -13.07
CA PRO A 283 13.22 7.52 -13.04
C PRO A 283 12.72 8.89 -13.51
N ASP A 284 11.78 8.93 -14.46
CA ASP A 284 11.19 10.16 -15.00
C ASP A 284 9.90 10.56 -14.26
N ALA A 285 9.62 9.90 -13.14
CA ALA A 285 8.39 10.04 -12.38
C ALA A 285 7.10 9.92 -13.21
N SER A 286 7.15 9.38 -14.41
CA SER A 286 5.98 9.15 -15.28
C SER A 286 5.37 7.78 -14.97
N LEU A 287 4.10 7.76 -14.60
CA LEU A 287 3.38 6.51 -14.36
C LEU A 287 2.92 5.94 -15.69
N VAL A 288 3.54 4.84 -16.10
CA VAL A 288 3.07 3.99 -17.19
C VAL A 288 2.70 2.64 -16.59
N LEU A 289 1.43 2.30 -16.64
CA LEU A 289 0.93 1.01 -16.18
C LEU A 289 0.77 0.15 -17.45
N GLU A 290 1.80 -0.64 -17.74
CA GLU A 290 1.73 -1.62 -18.82
C GLU A 290 0.74 -2.71 -18.43
N GLY A 291 -0.33 -2.84 -19.19
CA GLY A 291 -1.33 -3.90 -19.04
C GLY A 291 -0.80 -5.27 -19.50
#